data_bab90f760ab68a55de724eb75466bb16
#
_entry.id   bab90f760ab68a55de724eb75466bb16
#
_cell.length_a   1.000
_cell.length_b   1.000
_cell.length_c   1.000
_cell.angle_alpha   90.00
_cell.angle_beta   90.00
_cell.angle_gamma   90.00
#
_symmetry.space_group_name_H-M   'P 1'
#
loop_
_entity.id
_entity.type
_entity.pdbx_description
1 polymer ?
#
loop_
_entity_poly.entity_id
_entity_poly.type
_entity_poly.pdbx_seq_one_letter_code
_entity_poly.pdbx_strand_id
1 'polypeptide(L)'
;MKRFIPLIALLAVAACSKDSNSSPMAPATTSAPYSQTDLVVGIGSTAAAGNNVTVAYTGWLHDSTKTAAKGTQFDSGTITFVLGAGRVIRGWDQGILGMRVGGQRRLVIPPELAYGNNSPDLSKIPQNATLVFDVTLNAVQ
;
A
#
# COMPACT_ATOMS: atom_id res chain seq x y z
N MET A 1 -56.88 42.59 23.29
CA MET A 1 -56.20 42.20 23.18
C MET A 1 -55.68 41.19 22.87
N LYS A 2 -55.09 40.81 22.36
CA LYS A 2 -54.74 39.82 21.98
C LYS A 2 -53.54 39.48 22.02
N ARG A 3 -53.02 38.67 21.99
CA ARG A 3 -52.00 38.24 22.04
C ARG A 3 -51.58 37.28 21.37
N PHE A 4 -50.79 36.91 20.90
CA PHE A 4 -50.33 35.99 20.26
C PHE A 4 -49.21 35.49 20.51
N ILE A 5 -48.87 34.53 20.38
CA ILE A 5 -47.95 33.88 20.59
C ILE A 5 -47.40 33.32 19.65
N PRO A 6 -46.48 33.17 19.35
CA PRO A 6 -45.89 32.68 18.44
C PRO A 6 -45.39 31.56 18.65
N LEU A 7 -45.31 30.89 18.18
CA LEU A 7 -44.89 29.84 18.23
C LEU A 7 -43.75 29.62 17.75
N ILE A 8 -43.08 29.00 17.95
CA ILE A 8 -41.97 28.70 17.61
C ILE A 8 -41.69 27.61 17.19
N ALA A 9 -41.30 27.31 16.50
CA ALA A 9 -41.02 26.29 15.95
C ALA A 9 -39.92 25.84 16.05
N LEU A 10 -39.49 25.25 16.29
CA LEU A 10 -38.43 24.72 16.37
C LEU A 10 -38.05 23.82 15.65
N LEU A 11 -37.43 23.45 15.24
CA LEU A 11 -36.96 22.68 14.56
C LEU A 11 -36.04 21.98 14.84
N ALA A 12 -35.77 21.18 14.64
CA ALA A 12 -35.03 20.36 14.88
C ALA A 12 -34.24 19.96 14.10
N VAL A 13 -33.61 19.54 13.95
CA VAL A 13 -32.82 19.21 13.25
C VAL A 13 -32.27 18.22 13.22
N ALA A 14 -31.99 17.57 12.94
CA ALA A 14 -31.53 16.57 12.72
C ALA A 14 -30.45 16.28 12.55
N ALA A 15 -29.92 15.82 12.59
CA ALA A 15 -28.93 15.52 12.52
C ALA A 15 -28.45 14.60 11.96
N CYS A 16 -28.11 14.13 11.55
CA CYS A 16 -27.71 13.27 10.98
C CYS A 16 -26.74 12.66 11.01
N SER A 17 -26.33 12.17 11.04
CA SER A 17 -25.50 11.53 11.09
C SER A 17 -24.94 10.75 10.59
N LYS A 18 -24.54 10.40 10.21
CA LYS A 18 -24.03 9.68 9.68
C LYS A 18 -23.41 8.88 9.81
N ASP A 19 -23.11 8.32 9.76
CA ASP A 19 -22.57 7.52 9.77
C ASP A 19 -22.09 6.72 9.64
N SER A 20 -21.82 6.40 9.55
CA SER A 20 -21.35 5.73 9.40
C SER A 20 -21.11 4.76 9.32
N ASN A 21 -20.93 4.18 9.06
CA ASN A 21 -20.78 3.27 8.84
C ASN A 21 -20.14 2.43 9.14
N SER A 22 -19.96 1.99 9.36
CA SER A 22 -19.37 1.30 9.72
C SER A 22 -19.46 0.16 9.52
N SER A 23 -19.15 -0.40 9.10
CA SER A 23 -19.15 -1.40 8.74
C SER A 23 -18.67 -2.29 9.35
N PRO A 24 -18.73 -3.11 9.52
CA PRO A 24 -18.38 -3.97 10.15
C PRO A 24 -17.59 -4.72 9.87
N MET A 25 -17.09 -5.17 9.77
CA MET A 25 -16.35 -5.81 9.61
C MET A 25 -15.96 -6.79 9.56
N ALA A 26 -15.48 -7.11 9.20
CA ALA A 26 -15.00 -7.93 8.83
C ALA A 26 -14.09 -8.42 9.57
N PRO A 27 -13.69 -9.43 9.56
CA PRO A 27 -12.90 -9.95 10.28
C PRO A 27 -11.70 -9.80 9.93
N ALA A 28 -11.12 -9.56 10.29
CA ALA A 28 -9.98 -9.44 10.35
C ALA A 28 -9.11 -10.14 9.69
N THR A 29 -9.00 -10.13 8.70
CA THR A 29 -7.99 -10.61 8.26
C THR A 29 -7.10 -9.65 8.42
N THR A 30 -6.15 -9.77 8.72
CA THR A 30 -5.26 -8.91 9.01
C THR A 30 -4.52 -8.48 7.88
N SER A 31 -4.98 -8.25 6.84
CA SER A 31 -4.27 -7.73 5.74
C SER A 31 -4.07 -6.24 5.97
N ALA A 32 -2.89 -5.79 5.97
CA ALA A 32 -2.62 -4.37 6.04
C ALA A 32 -2.93 -3.73 4.69
N PRO A 33 -3.41 -2.49 4.66
CA PRO A 33 -3.66 -1.83 3.40
C PRO A 33 -2.35 -1.49 2.69
N TYR A 34 -2.42 -1.25 1.41
CA TYR A 34 -1.24 -0.83 0.66
C TYR A 34 -0.70 0.48 1.23
N SER A 35 0.60 0.56 1.37
CA SER A 35 1.25 1.80 1.75
C SER A 35 2.64 1.87 1.15
N GLN A 36 3.13 3.08 0.98
CA GLN A 36 4.50 3.30 0.54
C GLN A 36 5.09 4.42 1.39
N THR A 37 6.33 4.27 1.77
CA THR A 37 7.03 5.23 2.61
C THR A 37 8.44 5.41 2.07
N ASP A 38 8.82 6.65 1.80
CA ASP A 38 10.18 6.93 1.37
C ASP A 38 11.11 6.87 2.57
N LEU A 39 12.05 5.96 2.54
CA LEU A 39 13.07 5.85 3.56
C LEU A 39 14.25 6.78 3.22
N VAL A 40 14.56 6.87 1.94
CA VAL A 40 15.56 7.79 1.41
C VAL A 40 14.99 8.37 0.13
N VAL A 41 15.03 9.69 -0.02
CA VAL A 41 14.61 10.33 -1.25
C VAL A 41 15.84 10.50 -2.12
N GLY A 42 15.86 9.85 -3.27
CA GLY A 42 16.97 9.95 -4.19
C GLY A 42 17.01 11.30 -4.89
N ILE A 43 18.13 11.57 -5.55
CA ILE A 43 18.30 12.81 -6.28
C ILE A 43 18.51 12.60 -7.78
N GLY A 44 18.50 11.37 -8.23
CA GLY A 44 18.70 11.06 -9.63
C GLY A 44 17.44 11.13 -10.46
N SER A 45 17.44 10.43 -11.59
CA SER A 45 16.29 10.42 -12.49
C SER A 45 15.07 9.82 -11.83
N THR A 46 13.91 10.32 -12.22
CA THR A 46 12.64 9.84 -11.68
C THR A 46 12.12 8.67 -12.52
N ALA A 47 11.69 7.61 -11.87
CA ALA A 47 11.11 6.46 -12.54
C ALA A 47 9.69 6.79 -13.01
N ALA A 48 9.43 6.53 -14.27
CA ALA A 48 8.13 6.75 -14.87
C ALA A 48 7.69 5.48 -15.60
N ALA A 49 6.41 5.37 -15.88
CA ALA A 49 5.89 4.22 -16.62
C ALA A 49 6.58 4.16 -17.98
N GLY A 50 6.97 2.96 -18.37
CA GLY A 50 7.69 2.74 -19.63
C GLY A 50 9.20 2.79 -19.50
N ASN A 51 9.72 3.26 -18.37
CA ASN A 51 11.16 3.26 -18.16
C ASN A 51 11.64 1.85 -17.78
N ASN A 52 12.85 1.56 -18.17
CA ASN A 52 13.50 0.34 -17.73
C ASN A 52 14.20 0.69 -16.43
N VAL A 53 13.80 0.05 -15.35
CA VAL A 53 14.32 0.38 -14.03
C VAL A 53 15.07 -0.81 -13.44
N THR A 54 16.14 -0.52 -12.72
CA THR A 54 16.90 -1.53 -11.99
C THR A 54 16.73 -1.24 -10.51
N VAL A 55 16.19 -2.22 -9.78
CA VAL A 55 15.96 -2.07 -8.36
C VAL A 55 16.61 -3.21 -7.58
N ALA A 56 17.18 -2.87 -6.45
CA ALA A 56 17.58 -3.86 -5.46
C ALA A 56 16.47 -3.95 -4.43
N TYR A 57 16.14 -5.14 -4.00
CA TYR A 57 15.00 -5.32 -3.10
C TYR A 57 15.26 -6.40 -2.06
N THR A 58 14.55 -6.30 -0.96
CA THR A 58 14.42 -7.36 0.02
C THR A 58 12.95 -7.44 0.39
N GLY A 59 12.41 -8.64 0.45
CA GLY A 59 11.00 -8.86 0.77
C GLY A 59 10.83 -9.70 2.01
N TRP A 60 9.83 -9.32 2.82
CA TRP A 60 9.46 -10.04 4.04
C TRP A 60 7.97 -10.30 4.03
N LEU A 61 7.55 -11.34 4.70
CA LEU A 61 6.15 -11.52 5.01
C LEU A 61 5.76 -10.47 6.06
N HIS A 62 4.58 -9.89 5.91
CA HIS A 62 4.09 -8.91 6.87
C HIS A 62 3.79 -9.58 8.20
N ASP A 63 4.32 -9.01 9.28
CA ASP A 63 4.06 -9.48 10.63
C ASP A 63 3.98 -8.26 11.55
N SER A 64 2.78 -7.89 11.93
CA SER A 64 2.55 -6.68 12.70
C SER A 64 3.22 -6.72 14.08
N THR A 65 3.67 -7.88 14.53
CA THR A 65 4.34 -7.99 15.83
C THR A 65 5.83 -7.69 15.74
N LYS A 66 6.35 -7.48 14.53
CA LYS A 66 7.77 -7.27 14.32
C LYS A 66 8.07 -5.82 13.97
N THR A 67 9.31 -5.42 14.16
CA THR A 67 9.74 -4.07 13.81
C THR A 67 9.52 -3.81 12.32
N ALA A 68 8.92 -2.69 12.00
CA ALA A 68 8.58 -2.32 10.62
C ALA A 68 7.72 -3.37 9.93
N ALA A 69 7.01 -4.19 10.72
CA ALA A 69 6.16 -5.28 10.25
C ALA A 69 6.90 -6.29 9.38
N LYS A 70 8.21 -6.43 9.54
CA LYS A 70 9.03 -7.34 8.76
C LYS A 70 9.11 -8.68 9.45
N GLY A 71 8.34 -9.62 8.96
CA GLY A 71 8.38 -11.00 9.44
C GLY A 71 9.51 -11.77 8.80
N THR A 72 9.22 -12.97 8.32
CA THR A 72 10.23 -13.81 7.69
C THR A 72 10.62 -13.25 6.32
N GLN A 73 11.90 -13.11 6.09
CA GLN A 73 12.40 -12.71 4.77
C GLN A 73 12.20 -13.87 3.79
N PHE A 74 11.62 -13.59 2.64
CA PHE A 74 11.39 -14.64 1.65
C PHE A 74 12.23 -14.47 0.39
N ASP A 75 12.77 -13.29 0.12
CA ASP A 75 13.53 -13.09 -1.09
C ASP A 75 14.34 -11.79 -1.01
N SER A 76 15.40 -11.72 -1.81
CA SER A 76 16.14 -10.48 -2.00
C SER A 76 16.93 -10.61 -3.30
N GLY A 77 17.26 -9.50 -3.90
CA GLY A 77 18.04 -9.52 -5.14
C GLY A 77 17.99 -8.19 -5.85
N THR A 78 18.41 -8.21 -7.09
CA THR A 78 18.38 -7.06 -7.98
C THR A 78 17.70 -7.49 -9.28
N ILE A 79 16.78 -6.69 -9.76
CA ILE A 79 16.05 -7.03 -10.96
C ILE A 79 15.88 -5.79 -11.83
N THR A 80 15.90 -5.98 -13.14
CA THR A 80 15.64 -4.93 -14.12
C THR A 80 14.36 -5.28 -14.87
N PHE A 81 13.46 -4.33 -14.97
CA PHE A 81 12.18 -4.54 -15.65
C PHE A 81 11.62 -3.23 -16.16
N VAL A 82 10.64 -3.32 -17.06
CA VAL A 82 9.94 -2.13 -17.57
C VAL A 82 8.83 -1.79 -16.59
N LEU A 83 8.90 -0.57 -16.03
CA LEU A 83 7.93 -0.14 -15.03
C LEU A 83 6.57 0.10 -15.67
N GLY A 84 5.53 -0.39 -15.04
CA GLY A 84 4.17 -0.19 -15.51
C GLY A 84 3.73 -1.16 -16.58
N ALA A 85 4.58 -2.12 -16.97
CA ALA A 85 4.25 -3.06 -18.03
C ALA A 85 3.65 -4.38 -17.52
N GLY A 86 3.39 -4.49 -16.24
CA GLY A 86 2.84 -5.71 -15.66
C GLY A 86 3.84 -6.84 -15.55
N ARG A 87 5.13 -6.53 -15.54
CA ARG A 87 6.19 -7.54 -15.43
C ARG A 87 6.43 -7.98 -14.01
N VAL A 88 5.94 -7.21 -13.05
CA VAL A 88 6.08 -7.46 -11.62
C VAL A 88 4.71 -7.28 -10.98
N ILE A 89 4.62 -7.59 -9.68
CA ILE A 89 3.34 -7.43 -9.00
C ILE A 89 2.90 -5.97 -9.03
N ARG A 90 1.58 -5.76 -8.97
CA ARG A 90 1.02 -4.43 -9.11
C ARG A 90 1.54 -3.45 -8.06
N GLY A 91 1.74 -3.93 -6.85
CA GLY A 91 2.25 -3.09 -5.78
C GLY A 91 3.61 -2.48 -6.12
N TRP A 92 4.42 -3.18 -6.91
CA TRP A 92 5.69 -2.65 -7.38
C TRP A 92 5.50 -1.64 -8.50
N ASP A 93 4.66 -1.97 -9.49
CA ASP A 93 4.44 -1.04 -10.60
C ASP A 93 3.94 0.32 -10.12
N GLN A 94 3.06 0.33 -9.12
CA GLN A 94 2.57 1.60 -8.61
C GLN A 94 3.46 2.17 -7.50
N GLY A 95 4.18 1.33 -6.78
CA GLY A 95 5.00 1.79 -5.66
C GLY A 95 6.35 2.34 -6.07
N ILE A 96 6.93 1.84 -7.16
CA ILE A 96 8.21 2.31 -7.64
C ILE A 96 8.05 3.56 -8.50
N LEU A 97 6.86 3.75 -9.07
CA LEU A 97 6.57 4.93 -9.86
C LEU A 97 6.86 6.19 -9.03
N GLY A 98 7.61 7.09 -9.58
CA GLY A 98 7.96 8.34 -8.91
C GLY A 98 9.18 8.27 -8.02
N MET A 99 9.78 7.09 -7.84
CA MET A 99 11.05 7.02 -7.12
C MET A 99 12.15 7.67 -7.95
N ARG A 100 13.17 8.15 -7.25
CA ARG A 100 14.36 8.69 -7.91
C ARG A 100 15.55 7.78 -7.66
N VAL A 101 16.47 7.75 -8.61
CA VAL A 101 17.67 6.94 -8.47
C VAL A 101 18.42 7.36 -7.20
N GLY A 102 18.82 6.39 -6.43
CA GLY A 102 19.42 6.59 -5.12
C GLY A 102 18.41 6.57 -3.98
N GLY A 103 17.13 6.55 -4.29
CA GLY A 103 16.08 6.50 -3.27
C GLY A 103 15.79 5.10 -2.80
N GLN A 104 15.27 5.00 -1.60
CA GLN A 104 14.80 3.74 -1.03
C GLN A 104 13.38 3.93 -0.54
N ARG A 105 12.51 3.00 -0.87
CA ARG A 105 11.09 3.08 -0.51
C ARG A 105 10.65 1.77 0.10
N ARG A 106 9.88 1.86 1.18
CA ARG A 106 9.25 0.69 1.78
C ARG A 106 7.84 0.57 1.25
N LEU A 107 7.49 -0.63 0.78
CA LEU A 107 6.17 -0.93 0.27
C LEU A 107 5.52 -1.97 1.15
N VAL A 108 4.30 -1.72 1.60
CA VAL A 108 3.47 -2.75 2.22
C VAL A 108 2.40 -3.07 1.20
N ILE A 109 2.33 -4.31 0.77
CA ILE A 109 1.53 -4.70 -0.38
C ILE A 109 0.55 -5.80 0.03
N PRO A 110 -0.74 -5.50 0.03
CA PRO A 110 -1.74 -6.52 0.34
C PRO A 110 -1.81 -7.55 -0.77
N PRO A 111 -2.37 -8.73 -0.51
CA PRO A 111 -2.37 -9.82 -1.49
C PRO A 111 -3.01 -9.47 -2.83
N GLU A 112 -4.01 -8.61 -2.85
CA GLU A 112 -4.64 -8.24 -4.12
C GLU A 112 -3.74 -7.44 -5.05
N LEU A 113 -2.66 -6.86 -4.53
CA LEU A 113 -1.68 -6.15 -5.33
C LEU A 113 -0.35 -6.91 -5.38
N ALA A 114 -0.33 -8.12 -4.84
CA ALA A 114 0.83 -9.00 -4.86
C ALA A 114 0.44 -10.29 -5.57
N TYR A 115 0.58 -11.41 -4.91
CA TYR A 115 0.32 -12.69 -5.55
C TYR A 115 -1.07 -13.27 -5.29
N GLY A 116 -1.83 -12.69 -4.35
CA GLY A 116 -3.16 -13.20 -4.03
C GLY A 116 -3.12 -14.68 -3.67
N ASN A 117 -3.88 -15.47 -4.38
CA ASN A 117 -3.92 -16.91 -4.18
C ASN A 117 -2.92 -17.66 -5.08
N ASN A 118 -2.17 -16.95 -5.90
CA ASN A 118 -1.27 -17.56 -6.87
C ASN A 118 0.19 -17.36 -6.50
N SER A 119 0.54 -17.81 -5.32
CA SER A 119 1.91 -17.66 -4.85
C SER A 119 2.89 -18.39 -5.77
N PRO A 120 4.02 -17.78 -6.08
CA PRO A 120 5.04 -18.45 -6.89
C PRO A 120 5.76 -19.55 -6.11
N ASP A 121 5.72 -19.50 -4.80
CA ASP A 121 6.40 -20.51 -3.97
C ASP A 121 5.69 -20.54 -2.61
N LEU A 122 4.80 -21.50 -2.46
CA LEU A 122 4.02 -21.63 -1.23
C LEU A 122 4.86 -21.94 0.00
N SER A 123 6.07 -22.42 -0.19
CA SER A 123 6.94 -22.68 0.95
C SER A 123 7.50 -21.39 1.54
N LYS A 124 7.47 -20.31 0.80
CA LYS A 124 8.00 -19.04 1.23
C LYS A 124 6.94 -17.97 1.37
N ILE A 125 5.98 -17.98 0.48
CA ILE A 125 4.91 -16.97 0.46
C ILE A 125 3.58 -17.69 0.50
N PRO A 126 2.87 -17.63 1.63
CA PRO A 126 1.55 -18.27 1.71
C PRO A 126 0.55 -17.59 0.78
N GLN A 127 -0.54 -18.26 0.49
CA GLN A 127 -1.64 -17.64 -0.23
C GLN A 127 -2.19 -16.48 0.60
N ASN A 128 -2.64 -15.45 -0.08
CA ASN A 128 -3.22 -14.27 0.56
C ASN A 128 -2.28 -13.57 1.53
N ALA A 129 -0.99 -13.61 1.25
CA ALA A 129 0.01 -12.98 2.11
C ALA A 129 0.15 -11.50 1.79
N THR A 130 0.23 -10.68 2.83
CA THR A 130 0.65 -9.30 2.72
C THR A 130 2.17 -9.27 2.80
N LEU A 131 2.79 -8.51 1.93
CA LEU A 131 4.24 -8.49 1.78
C LEU A 131 4.80 -7.12 2.14
N VAL A 132 6.02 -7.11 2.67
CA VAL A 132 6.75 -5.87 2.92
C VAL A 132 8.02 -5.92 2.09
N PHE A 133 8.27 -4.87 1.32
CA PHE A 133 9.49 -4.76 0.53
C PHE A 133 10.21 -3.47 0.86
N ASP A 134 11.52 -3.54 0.94
CA ASP A 134 12.36 -2.35 0.86
C ASP A 134 13.01 -2.40 -0.52
N VAL A 135 12.75 -1.40 -1.33
CA VAL A 135 13.29 -1.34 -2.69
C VAL A 135 14.16 -0.12 -2.84
N THR A 136 15.28 -0.28 -3.51
CA THR A 136 16.22 0.80 -3.79
C THR A 136 16.32 0.94 -5.30
N LEU A 137 16.07 2.13 -5.83
CA LEU A 137 16.17 2.37 -7.26
C LEU A 137 17.60 2.67 -7.63
N ASN A 138 18.20 1.77 -8.38
CA ASN A 138 19.61 1.88 -8.75
C ASN A 138 19.82 2.57 -10.10
N ALA A 139 18.90 2.40 -11.02
CA ALA A 139 19.05 2.98 -12.36
C ALA A 139 17.69 3.13 -13.04
N VAL A 140 17.61 4.11 -13.93
CA VAL A 140 16.45 4.34 -14.79
C VAL A 140 16.98 4.57 -16.21
N GLN A 141 16.42 3.86 -17.18
CA GLN A 141 16.80 3.98 -18.58
C GLN A 141 15.61 4.26 -19.48
#